data_0f06576707f281e075d1918bf888f26e
#
_entry.id   0f06576707f281e075d1918bf888f26e
#
_cell.length_a   1.000
_cell.length_b   1.000
_cell.length_c   1.000
_cell.angle_alpha   90.00
_cell.angle_beta   90.00
_cell.angle_gamma   90.00
#
_symmetry.space_group_name_H-M   'P 1'
#
loop_
_entity.id
_entity.type
_entity.pdbx_description
1 polymer ?
#
loop_
_entity_poly.entity_id
_entity_poly.type
_entity_poly.pdbx_seq_one_letter_code
_entity_poly.pdbx_strand_id
1 'polypeptide(L)'
;MSEALLSVTGLCVNYGHIEAVRDIDLSLQAGQVTTLVGANGAGKSTTLLALSGLVPKAAGKVMFDGHDVTALPAHKLVASGLVQVAEGRATLTTLTVRENLELGAYTRRDGAAARASDLEKMFALFPRLKERESGLAGNLSGGEQ
;
A
#
# COMPACT_ATOMS: atom_id res chain seq x y z
N MET A 1 3.43 -25.46 9.73
CA MET A 1 3.37 -24.67 8.49
C MET A 1 2.98 -23.26 8.92
N SER A 2 3.80 -22.24 8.68
CA SER A 2 3.41 -20.85 9.03
C SER A 2 2.22 -20.44 8.18
N GLU A 3 1.21 -19.88 8.81
CA GLU A 3 0.04 -19.33 8.14
C GLU A 3 0.47 -18.15 7.23
N ALA A 4 -0.11 -18.05 6.04
CA ALA A 4 0.24 -16.98 5.11
C ALA A 4 -0.19 -15.62 5.67
N LEU A 5 0.66 -14.60 5.58
CA LEU A 5 0.32 -13.23 5.98
C LEU A 5 -0.81 -12.66 5.11
N LEU A 6 -0.74 -12.91 3.80
CA LEU A 6 -1.82 -12.60 2.86
C LEU A 6 -2.15 -13.86 2.06
N SER A 7 -3.43 -14.20 1.98
CA SER A 7 -3.95 -15.27 1.13
C SER A 7 -5.09 -14.73 0.28
N VAL A 8 -5.03 -14.97 -1.00
CA VAL A 8 -6.04 -14.57 -1.99
C VAL A 8 -6.47 -15.82 -2.74
N THR A 9 -7.77 -16.04 -2.85
CA THR A 9 -8.33 -17.20 -3.54
C THR A 9 -9.42 -16.78 -4.49
N GLY A 10 -9.32 -17.21 -5.74
CA GLY A 10 -10.34 -17.01 -6.77
C GLY A 10 -10.59 -15.54 -7.11
N LEU A 11 -9.57 -14.66 -7.03
CA LEU A 11 -9.75 -13.23 -7.27
C LEU A 11 -10.16 -12.95 -8.72
N CYS A 12 -11.32 -12.31 -8.88
CA CYS A 12 -11.78 -11.77 -10.16
C CYS A 12 -12.04 -10.27 -10.05
N VAL A 13 -11.64 -9.52 -11.07
CA VAL A 13 -11.86 -8.07 -11.16
C VAL A 13 -12.34 -7.70 -12.57
N ASN A 14 -13.43 -6.94 -12.64
CA ASN A 14 -14.04 -6.52 -13.89
C ASN A 14 -14.08 -4.99 -13.98
N TYR A 15 -13.82 -4.45 -15.17
CA TYR A 15 -14.12 -3.08 -15.58
C TYR A 15 -15.28 -3.10 -16.58
N GLY A 16 -16.51 -2.91 -16.11
CA GLY A 16 -17.71 -3.11 -16.90
C GLY A 16 -17.79 -4.57 -17.39
N HIS A 17 -17.74 -4.77 -18.70
CA HIS A 17 -17.76 -6.10 -19.33
C HIS A 17 -16.37 -6.72 -19.55
N ILE A 18 -15.30 -6.00 -19.20
CA ILE A 18 -13.92 -6.48 -19.41
C ILE A 18 -13.47 -7.16 -18.12
N GLU A 19 -13.16 -8.44 -18.21
CA GLU A 19 -12.55 -9.21 -17.13
C GLU A 19 -11.04 -8.95 -17.13
N ALA A 20 -10.60 -8.09 -16.20
CA ALA A 20 -9.21 -7.65 -16.11
C ALA A 20 -8.33 -8.59 -15.25
N VAL A 21 -8.95 -9.31 -14.31
CA VAL A 21 -8.32 -10.35 -13.49
C VAL A 21 -9.28 -11.52 -13.39
N ARG A 22 -8.78 -12.72 -13.64
CA ARG A 22 -9.58 -13.93 -13.67
C ARG A 22 -8.98 -15.00 -12.78
N ASP A 23 -9.74 -15.41 -11.76
CA ASP A 23 -9.49 -16.59 -10.91
C ASP A 23 -8.03 -16.71 -10.43
N ILE A 24 -7.52 -15.63 -9.81
CA ILE A 24 -6.14 -15.57 -9.33
C ILE A 24 -6.06 -16.02 -7.87
N ASP A 25 -5.18 -16.99 -7.64
CA ASP A 25 -4.73 -17.39 -6.32
C ASP A 25 -3.32 -16.88 -6.07
N LEU A 26 -3.06 -16.33 -4.87
CA LEU A 26 -1.72 -15.96 -4.43
C LEU A 26 -1.61 -16.01 -2.90
N SER A 27 -0.40 -16.21 -2.42
CA SER A 27 -0.12 -16.15 -1.00
C SER A 27 1.23 -15.49 -0.73
N LEU A 28 1.31 -14.73 0.36
CA LEU A 28 2.53 -14.08 0.83
C LEU A 28 2.82 -14.51 2.25
N GLN A 29 4.10 -14.81 2.51
CA GLN A 29 4.59 -15.14 3.85
C GLN A 29 5.19 -13.88 4.51
N ALA A 30 5.07 -13.78 5.83
CA ALA A 30 5.73 -12.73 6.58
C ALA A 30 7.25 -12.75 6.37
N GLY A 31 7.86 -11.58 6.23
CA GLY A 31 9.31 -11.45 6.06
C GLY A 31 9.83 -11.82 4.66
N GLN A 32 8.97 -12.13 3.70
CA GLN A 32 9.35 -12.46 2.33
C GLN A 32 8.98 -11.35 1.34
N VAL A 33 9.76 -11.22 0.27
CA VAL A 33 9.44 -10.40 -0.89
C VAL A 33 8.83 -11.29 -1.97
N THR A 34 7.62 -10.95 -2.41
CA THR A 34 6.93 -11.64 -3.51
C THR A 34 6.80 -10.71 -4.69
N THR A 35 7.13 -11.19 -5.89
CA THR A 35 7.07 -10.40 -7.13
C THR A 35 5.96 -10.90 -8.03
N LEU A 36 5.11 -9.99 -8.50
CA LEU A 36 4.10 -10.26 -9.52
C LEU A 36 4.66 -9.90 -10.90
N VAL A 37 4.88 -10.92 -11.74
CA VAL A 37 5.49 -10.77 -13.08
C VAL A 37 4.46 -11.09 -14.15
N GLY A 38 4.52 -10.36 -15.26
CA GLY A 38 3.64 -10.56 -16.41
C GLY A 38 3.74 -9.43 -17.44
N ALA A 39 3.22 -9.63 -18.62
CA ALA A 39 3.17 -8.64 -19.69
C ALA A 39 2.35 -7.39 -19.29
N ASN A 40 2.47 -6.30 -20.07
CA ASN A 40 1.58 -5.15 -19.92
C ASN A 40 0.15 -5.58 -20.24
N GLY A 41 -0.80 -5.15 -19.42
CA GLY A 41 -2.20 -5.57 -19.53
C GLY A 41 -2.53 -6.91 -18.85
N ALA A 42 -1.58 -7.62 -18.25
CA ALA A 42 -1.83 -8.91 -17.57
C ALA A 42 -2.59 -8.81 -16.23
N GLY A 43 -3.07 -7.63 -15.85
CA GLY A 43 -3.86 -7.44 -14.62
C GLY A 43 -3.04 -7.17 -13.36
N LYS A 44 -1.71 -7.01 -13.42
CA LYS A 44 -0.85 -6.79 -12.23
C LYS A 44 -1.29 -5.60 -11.38
N SER A 45 -1.39 -4.41 -11.97
CA SER A 45 -1.82 -3.19 -11.28
C SER A 45 -3.27 -3.31 -10.80
N THR A 46 -4.14 -3.94 -11.59
CA THR A 46 -5.54 -4.19 -11.21
C THR A 46 -5.64 -5.10 -9.99
N THR A 47 -4.81 -6.15 -9.93
CA THR A 47 -4.72 -7.04 -8.75
C THR A 47 -4.34 -6.24 -7.50
N LEU A 48 -3.28 -5.41 -7.57
CA LEU A 48 -2.86 -4.58 -6.44
C LEU A 48 -3.95 -3.58 -6.02
N LEU A 49 -4.60 -2.92 -6.98
CA LEU A 49 -5.71 -1.99 -6.72
C LEU A 49 -6.91 -2.68 -6.05
N ALA A 50 -7.24 -3.91 -6.48
CA ALA A 50 -8.30 -4.69 -5.87
C ALA A 50 -7.96 -5.14 -4.44
N LEU A 51 -6.72 -5.56 -4.20
CA LEU A 51 -6.24 -5.92 -2.85
C LEU A 51 -6.23 -4.73 -1.90
N SER A 52 -5.94 -3.54 -2.42
CA SER A 52 -5.96 -2.27 -1.65
C SER A 52 -7.36 -1.69 -1.46
N GLY A 53 -8.41 -2.32 -2.03
CA GLY A 53 -9.79 -1.83 -1.92
C GLY A 53 -10.08 -0.58 -2.75
N LEU A 54 -9.24 -0.24 -3.72
CA LEU A 54 -9.42 0.90 -4.64
C LEU A 54 -10.26 0.53 -5.86
N VAL A 55 -10.32 -0.77 -6.19
CA VAL A 55 -11.17 -1.33 -7.24
C VAL A 55 -12.00 -2.45 -6.64
N PRO A 56 -13.31 -2.52 -6.95
CA PRO A 56 -14.17 -3.57 -6.43
C PRO A 56 -13.77 -4.94 -6.99
N LYS A 57 -13.78 -5.94 -6.13
CA LYS A 57 -13.62 -7.34 -6.51
C LYS A 57 -14.96 -7.89 -7.01
N ALA A 58 -14.96 -8.55 -8.18
CA ALA A 58 -16.14 -9.24 -8.71
C ALA A 58 -16.37 -10.57 -8.01
N ALA A 59 -15.29 -11.28 -7.64
CA ALA A 59 -15.29 -12.53 -6.89
C ALA A 59 -13.96 -12.72 -6.15
N GLY A 60 -13.90 -13.76 -5.34
CA GLY A 60 -12.71 -14.17 -4.61
C GLY A 60 -12.74 -13.79 -3.14
N LYS A 61 -11.77 -14.33 -2.40
CA LYS A 61 -11.59 -14.11 -0.96
C LYS A 61 -10.20 -13.61 -0.67
N VAL A 62 -10.08 -12.64 0.24
CA VAL A 62 -8.81 -12.08 0.69
C VAL A 62 -8.71 -12.20 2.20
N MET A 63 -7.71 -12.95 2.68
CA MET A 63 -7.36 -13.07 4.09
C MET A 63 -6.06 -12.32 4.35
N PHE A 64 -6.01 -11.50 5.37
CA PHE A 64 -4.82 -10.78 5.80
C PHE A 64 -4.65 -10.91 7.31
N ASP A 65 -3.48 -11.40 7.73
CA ASP A 65 -3.14 -11.66 9.14
C ASP A 65 -4.27 -12.45 9.87
N GLY A 66 -4.73 -13.55 9.23
CA GLY A 66 -5.79 -14.40 9.74
C GLY A 66 -7.22 -13.83 9.67
N HIS A 67 -7.41 -12.60 9.20
CA HIS A 67 -8.71 -11.93 9.14
C HIS A 67 -9.24 -11.84 7.71
N ASP A 68 -10.56 -12.02 7.55
CA ASP A 68 -11.21 -11.79 6.27
C ASP A 68 -11.34 -10.28 5.99
N VAL A 69 -10.63 -9.81 4.98
CA VAL A 69 -10.59 -8.40 4.58
C VAL A 69 -11.24 -8.17 3.21
N THR A 70 -11.91 -9.17 2.67
CA THR A 70 -12.46 -9.17 1.31
C THR A 70 -13.31 -7.94 0.99
N ALA A 71 -14.21 -7.57 1.90
CA ALA A 71 -15.15 -6.47 1.72
C ALA A 71 -14.73 -5.16 2.42
N LEU A 72 -13.52 -5.11 3.01
CA LEU A 72 -13.08 -3.90 3.71
C LEU A 72 -12.77 -2.77 2.73
N PRO A 73 -13.19 -1.54 3.04
CA PRO A 73 -12.82 -0.35 2.26
C PRO A 73 -11.34 0.00 2.48
N ALA A 74 -10.74 0.70 1.52
CA ALA A 74 -9.31 1.02 1.49
C ALA A 74 -8.77 1.62 2.80
N HIS A 75 -9.48 2.56 3.42
CA HIS A 75 -9.02 3.18 4.68
C HIS A 75 -8.96 2.20 5.86
N LYS A 76 -9.79 1.15 5.89
CA LYS A 76 -9.73 0.09 6.90
C LYS A 76 -8.61 -0.91 6.60
N LEU A 77 -8.33 -1.19 5.33
CA LEU A 77 -7.19 -2.01 4.92
C LEU A 77 -5.88 -1.34 5.34
N VAL A 78 -5.73 -0.04 5.11
CA VAL A 78 -4.57 0.72 5.59
C VAL A 78 -4.46 0.66 7.11
N ALA A 79 -5.57 0.80 7.85
CA ALA A 79 -5.57 0.71 9.30
C ALA A 79 -5.20 -0.70 9.82
N SER A 80 -5.43 -1.75 9.04
CA SER A 80 -4.99 -3.12 9.37
C SER A 80 -3.53 -3.40 9.00
N GLY A 81 -2.85 -2.47 8.31
CA GLY A 81 -1.46 -2.62 7.90
C GLY A 81 -1.26 -3.04 6.43
N LEU A 82 -2.33 -3.25 5.68
CA LEU A 82 -2.24 -3.55 4.24
C LEU A 82 -2.18 -2.23 3.45
N VAL A 83 -0.96 -1.81 3.11
CA VAL A 83 -0.70 -0.50 2.47
C VAL A 83 -0.17 -0.70 1.06
N GLN A 84 -0.64 0.09 0.11
CA GLN A 84 -0.13 0.15 -1.25
C GLN A 84 0.61 1.46 -1.49
N VAL A 85 1.80 1.37 -2.08
CA VAL A 85 2.45 2.51 -2.73
C VAL A 85 1.92 2.60 -4.16
N ALA A 86 1.25 3.71 -4.47
CA ALA A 86 0.63 3.90 -5.78
C ALA A 86 1.68 4.12 -6.87
N GLU A 87 1.36 3.72 -8.10
CA GLU A 87 2.13 4.06 -9.28
C GLU A 87 2.17 5.59 -9.45
N GLY A 88 3.29 6.12 -9.96
CA GLY A 88 3.47 7.57 -10.11
C GLY A 88 3.84 8.29 -8.81
N ARG A 89 4.31 7.55 -7.80
CA ARG A 89 4.85 8.02 -6.50
C ARG A 89 3.82 8.58 -5.52
N ALA A 90 2.66 9.05 -6.00
CA ALA A 90 1.52 9.58 -5.22
C ALA A 90 1.88 10.56 -4.08
N THR A 91 3.04 11.23 -4.18
CA THR A 91 3.48 12.27 -3.25
C THR A 91 2.56 13.48 -3.39
N LEU A 92 2.08 14.05 -2.29
CA LEU A 92 1.32 15.28 -2.28
C LEU A 92 2.28 16.46 -2.47
N THR A 93 2.44 16.87 -3.73
CA THR A 93 3.48 17.81 -4.19
C THR A 93 3.36 19.20 -3.59
N THR A 94 2.18 19.60 -3.16
CA THR A 94 1.87 20.89 -2.52
C THR A 94 2.07 20.91 -1.01
N LEU A 95 2.30 19.75 -0.41
CA LEU A 95 2.65 19.62 1.01
C LEU A 95 4.17 19.52 1.18
N THR A 96 4.65 19.86 2.37
CA THR A 96 6.05 19.67 2.73
C THR A 96 6.40 18.18 2.86
N VAL A 97 7.68 17.87 2.85
CA VAL A 97 8.19 16.51 3.10
C VAL A 97 7.70 16.00 4.46
N ARG A 98 7.79 16.83 5.50
CA ARG A 98 7.30 16.48 6.85
C ARG A 98 5.81 16.15 6.84
N GLU A 99 4.97 16.99 6.24
CA GLU A 99 3.52 16.77 6.17
C GLU A 99 3.16 15.49 5.41
N ASN A 100 3.86 15.16 4.32
CA ASN A 100 3.68 13.90 3.61
C ASN A 100 3.98 12.69 4.51
N LEU A 101 5.08 12.74 5.29
CA LEU A 101 5.44 11.66 6.22
C LEU A 101 4.44 11.55 7.38
N GLU A 102 3.98 12.67 7.93
CA GLU A 102 2.98 12.71 9.00
C GLU A 102 1.63 12.15 8.55
N LEU A 103 1.24 12.38 7.29
CA LEU A 103 0.03 11.77 6.70
C LEU A 103 0.11 10.23 6.68
N GLY A 104 1.29 9.64 6.49
CA GLY A 104 1.46 8.19 6.59
C GLY A 104 1.11 7.61 7.96
N ALA A 105 1.15 8.44 9.00
CA ALA A 105 0.83 8.06 10.37
C ALA A 105 -0.60 8.43 10.81
N TYR A 106 -1.46 8.90 9.90
CA TYR A 106 -2.76 9.48 10.28
C TYR A 106 -3.71 8.47 10.95
N THR A 107 -3.61 7.18 10.63
CA THR A 107 -4.43 6.12 11.22
C THR A 107 -3.99 5.72 12.64
N ARG A 108 -2.79 6.13 13.07
CA ARG A 108 -2.19 5.73 14.35
C ARG A 108 -2.84 6.45 15.53
N ARG A 109 -3.03 5.71 16.62
CA ARG A 109 -3.66 6.21 17.85
C ARG A 109 -2.75 6.11 19.09
N ASP A 110 -1.47 5.82 18.88
CA ASP A 110 -0.47 5.57 19.91
C ASP A 110 0.20 6.85 20.47
N GLY A 111 -0.32 8.00 20.08
CA GLY A 111 0.06 9.30 20.62
C GLY A 111 1.13 10.05 19.82
N ALA A 112 1.26 11.35 20.12
CA ALA A 112 2.15 12.25 19.40
C ALA A 112 3.64 11.91 19.60
N ALA A 113 4.02 11.47 20.79
CA ALA A 113 5.41 11.12 21.12
C ALA A 113 5.89 9.91 20.30
N ALA A 114 5.05 8.87 20.14
CA ALA A 114 5.38 7.70 19.33
C ALA A 114 5.53 8.07 17.85
N ARG A 115 4.62 8.90 17.31
CA ARG A 115 4.70 9.39 15.93
C ARG A 115 5.95 10.22 15.69
N ALA A 116 6.30 11.12 16.62
CA ALA A 116 7.53 11.93 16.52
C ALA A 116 8.79 11.05 16.55
N SER A 117 8.83 10.03 17.43
CA SER A 117 9.94 9.07 17.47
C SER A 117 10.12 8.32 16.13
N ASP A 118 9.03 7.90 15.52
CA ASP A 118 9.11 7.18 14.24
C ASP A 118 9.47 8.11 13.07
N LEU A 119 9.02 9.37 13.10
CA LEU A 119 9.46 10.37 12.13
C LEU A 119 10.98 10.58 12.18
N GLU A 120 11.57 10.68 13.37
CA GLU A 120 13.03 10.78 13.53
C GLU A 120 13.75 9.51 13.03
N LYS A 121 13.17 8.31 13.24
CA LYS A 121 13.71 7.07 12.63
C LYS A 121 13.69 7.12 11.10
N MET A 122 12.60 7.62 10.51
CA MET A 122 12.53 7.80 9.05
C MET A 122 13.58 8.78 8.56
N PHE A 123 13.79 9.89 9.24
CA PHE A 123 14.84 10.84 8.90
C PHE A 123 16.26 10.27 9.09
N ALA A 124 16.46 9.39 10.06
CA ALA A 124 17.74 8.67 10.21
C ALA A 124 18.00 7.69 9.06
N LEU A 125 16.95 7.01 8.56
CA LEU A 125 17.04 6.12 7.40
C LEU A 125 17.21 6.89 6.09
N PHE A 126 16.61 8.08 5.99
CA PHE A 126 16.60 8.91 4.79
C PHE A 126 17.08 10.34 5.11
N PRO A 127 18.39 10.58 5.34
CA PRO A 127 18.91 11.89 5.77
C PRO A 127 18.55 13.03 4.82
N ARG A 128 18.48 12.75 3.51
CA ARG A 128 18.10 13.76 2.49
C ARG A 128 16.69 14.29 2.69
N LEU A 129 15.77 13.49 3.20
CA LEU A 129 14.41 13.96 3.55
C LEU A 129 14.45 14.88 4.77
N LYS A 130 15.34 14.63 5.73
CA LYS A 130 15.57 15.52 6.90
C LYS A 130 16.05 16.89 6.46
N GLU A 131 17.06 16.94 5.57
CA GLU A 131 17.61 18.19 5.02
C GLU A 131 16.55 19.05 4.32
N ARG A 132 15.50 18.42 3.80
CA ARG A 132 14.42 19.04 3.03
C ARG A 132 13.06 18.98 3.72
N GLU A 133 13.02 18.71 5.02
CA GLU A 133 11.76 18.42 5.73
C GLU A 133 10.70 19.52 5.61
N SER A 134 11.12 20.80 5.56
CA SER A 134 10.25 21.97 5.41
C SER A 134 10.02 22.38 3.94
N GLY A 135 10.71 21.75 3.00
CA GLY A 135 10.54 22.00 1.57
C GLY A 135 9.33 21.27 1.00
N LEU A 136 8.77 21.79 -0.10
CA LEU A 136 7.67 21.12 -0.80
C LEU A 136 8.15 19.78 -1.38
N ALA A 137 7.34 18.73 -1.18
CA ALA A 137 7.66 17.39 -1.67
C ALA A 137 7.72 17.31 -3.21
N GLY A 138 7.03 18.23 -3.90
CA GLY A 138 7.11 18.35 -5.36
C GLY A 138 8.50 18.71 -5.90
N ASN A 139 9.37 19.28 -5.05
CA ASN A 139 10.74 19.65 -5.42
C ASN A 139 11.76 18.52 -5.18
N LEU A 140 11.31 17.38 -4.68
CA LEU A 140 12.17 16.21 -4.52
C LEU A 140 12.51 15.58 -5.87
N SER A 141 13.71 15.06 -5.98
CA SER A 141 14.12 14.25 -7.13
C SER A 141 13.38 12.92 -7.17
N GLY A 142 13.43 12.25 -8.32
CA GLY A 142 12.74 10.97 -8.49
C GLY A 142 13.17 9.87 -7.53
N GLY A 143 14.36 9.90 -7.02
CA GLY A 143 14.86 8.94 -6.02
C GLY A 143 14.57 9.34 -4.58
N GLU A 144 14.23 10.61 -4.33
CA GLU A 144 13.86 11.13 -3.01
C GLU A 144 12.35 11.01 -2.74
N GLN A 145 11.52 10.91 -3.78
CA GLN A 145 10.08 10.68 -3.70
C GLN A 145 9.74 9.22 -3.52
#